data_92fb0b644c3e15203c7a51ecebbda14f
#
_entry.id   92fb0b644c3e15203c7a51ecebbda14f
#
_cell.length_a   1.000
_cell.length_b   1.000
_cell.length_c   1.000
_cell.angle_alpha   90.00
_cell.angle_beta   90.00
_cell.angle_gamma   90.00
#
_symmetry.space_group_name_H-M   'P 1'
#
loop_
_entity.id
_entity.type
_entity.pdbx_description
1 polymer ?
#
loop_
_entity_poly.entity_id
_entity_poly.type
_entity_poly.pdbx_seq_one_letter_code
_entity_poly.pdbx_strand_id
1 'polypeptide(L)' 'PQGGADPDYVIWAKEIAGITRAWTFRHYKGTGTVGVMVATSNPVNPAPGDDLVKAVRDHILPLAPVAGGGLFVFAAT' A
#
# COMPACT_ATOMS: atom_id res chain seq x y z
N PRO A 1 3.53 24.12 0.28
CA PRO A 1 3.68 23.38 0.35
C PRO A 1 3.67 22.49 0.59
N GLN A 2 3.57 22.42 0.46
CA GLN A 2 3.59 21.54 0.75
C GLN A 2 4.48 20.81 0.84
N GLY A 3 5.42 21.33 0.52
CA GLY A 3 6.47 20.48 0.91
C GLY A 3 5.89 19.52 1.91
N GLY A 4 6.48 18.62 2.32
CA GLY A 4 5.85 17.71 3.23
C GLY A 4 4.61 17.03 2.67
N ALA A 5 4.49 17.04 1.36
CA ALA A 5 3.44 16.27 0.72
C ALA A 5 3.53 14.83 1.16
N ASP A 6 2.39 14.18 1.26
CA ASP A 6 2.35 12.78 1.64
C ASP A 6 3.13 11.94 0.66
N PRO A 7 3.84 10.91 1.14
CA PRO A 7 4.44 9.93 0.23
C PRO A 7 3.38 9.32 -0.67
N ASP A 8 3.80 9.00 -1.88
CA ASP A 8 2.87 8.50 -2.91
C ASP A 8 2.68 6.99 -2.80
N TYR A 9 2.16 6.54 -1.67
CA TYR A 9 1.93 5.10 -1.45
C TYR A 9 1.06 4.49 -2.52
N VAL A 10 0.02 5.23 -2.95
CA VAL A 10 -0.88 4.74 -3.99
C VAL A 10 -0.13 4.54 -5.30
N ILE A 11 0.69 5.51 -5.68
CA ILE A 11 1.48 5.41 -6.91
C ILE A 11 2.43 4.22 -6.82
N TRP A 12 3.15 4.09 -5.70
CA TRP A 12 4.09 3.00 -5.51
C TRP A 12 3.40 1.64 -5.58
N ALA A 13 2.22 1.51 -4.94
CA ALA A 13 1.48 0.26 -4.96
C ALA A 13 1.07 -0.11 -6.38
N LYS A 14 0.64 0.88 -7.16
CA LYS A 14 0.18 0.64 -8.52
C LYS A 14 1.31 0.36 -9.51
N GLU A 15 2.56 0.56 -9.10
CA GLU A 15 3.72 0.15 -9.90
C GLU A 15 3.88 -1.37 -9.95
N ILE A 16 3.26 -2.07 -9.04
CA ILE A 16 3.28 -3.53 -9.03
C ILE A 16 2.25 -4.04 -10.04
N ALA A 17 2.70 -4.86 -10.98
CA ALA A 17 1.81 -5.43 -12.00
C ALA A 17 0.66 -6.19 -11.34
N GLY A 18 -0.55 -5.90 -11.80
CA GLY A 18 -1.76 -6.52 -11.24
C GLY A 18 -2.49 -5.64 -10.23
N ILE A 19 -1.83 -4.68 -9.63
CA ILE A 19 -2.49 -3.74 -8.71
C ILE A 19 -3.03 -2.56 -9.52
N THR A 20 -4.35 -2.40 -9.52
CA THR A 20 -5.01 -1.35 -10.29
C THR A 20 -5.61 -0.26 -9.42
N ARG A 21 -5.81 -0.52 -8.13
CA ARG A 21 -6.32 0.46 -7.19
C ARG A 21 -5.62 0.30 -5.86
N ALA A 22 -5.46 1.41 -5.15
CA ALA A 22 -4.86 1.40 -3.83
C ALA A 22 -5.39 2.58 -3.01
N TRP A 23 -5.41 2.41 -1.70
CA TRP A 23 -5.86 3.44 -0.76
C TRP A 23 -4.88 3.50 0.40
N THR A 24 -4.64 4.71 0.92
CA THR A 24 -3.74 4.93 2.04
C THR A 24 -4.53 5.34 3.28
N PHE A 25 -4.23 4.72 4.41
CA PHE A 25 -4.86 5.04 5.70
C PHE A 25 -3.78 5.48 6.67
N ARG A 26 -3.73 6.77 6.97
CA ARG A 26 -2.76 7.30 7.93
C ARG A 26 -3.10 6.84 9.33
N HIS A 27 -2.06 6.61 10.13
CA HIS A 27 -2.21 6.20 11.53
C HIS A 27 -3.07 4.94 11.67
N TYR A 28 -2.93 4.03 10.70
CA TYR A 28 -3.75 2.83 10.59
C TYR A 28 -3.79 2.02 11.90
N LYS A 29 -2.64 1.89 12.55
CA LYS A 29 -2.52 1.21 13.85
C LYS A 29 -1.98 2.14 14.92
N GLY A 30 -2.15 3.44 14.74
CA GLY A 30 -1.66 4.45 15.67
C GLY A 30 -0.59 5.34 15.08
N THR A 31 -0.04 6.21 15.90
CA THR A 31 0.98 7.16 15.48
C THR A 31 2.17 6.44 14.87
N GLY A 32 2.66 6.96 13.76
CA GLY A 32 3.84 6.40 13.10
C GLY A 32 3.57 5.19 12.21
N THR A 33 2.30 4.88 11.96
CA THR A 33 1.92 3.76 11.10
C THR A 33 1.16 4.23 9.87
N VAL A 34 1.15 3.40 8.84
CA VAL A 34 0.36 3.66 7.63
C VAL A 34 -0.16 2.33 7.09
N GLY A 35 -1.41 2.33 6.65
CA GLY A 35 -2.01 1.18 6.00
C GLY A 35 -2.18 1.46 4.51
N VAL A 36 -1.88 0.49 3.67
CA VAL A 36 -2.09 0.58 2.23
C VAL A 36 -2.94 -0.62 1.81
N MET A 37 -4.16 -0.33 1.37
CA MET A 37 -5.07 -1.34 0.86
C MET A 37 -4.93 -1.40 -0.65
N VAL A 38 -4.85 -2.60 -1.21
CA VAL A 38 -4.62 -2.78 -2.63
C VAL A 38 -5.68 -3.70 -3.25
N ALA A 39 -5.98 -3.47 -4.53
CA ALA A 39 -6.97 -4.24 -5.26
C ALA A 39 -6.54 -4.46 -6.69
N THR A 40 -7.06 -5.55 -7.28
CA THR A 40 -6.88 -5.87 -8.70
C THR A 40 -8.15 -5.46 -9.47
N SER A 41 -8.09 -5.59 -10.79
CA SER A 41 -9.27 -5.34 -11.62
C SER A 41 -10.06 -6.63 -11.91
N ASN A 42 -9.77 -7.72 -11.21
CA ASN A 42 -10.50 -8.96 -11.37
C ASN A 42 -11.97 -8.75 -10.96
N PRO A 43 -12.94 -8.94 -11.86
CA PRO A 43 -14.35 -8.66 -11.55
C PRO A 43 -14.97 -9.67 -10.60
N VAL A 44 -14.39 -10.87 -10.49
CA VAL A 44 -14.91 -11.90 -9.60
C VAL A 44 -14.38 -11.72 -8.19
N ASN A 45 -13.09 -11.41 -8.07
CA ASN A 45 -12.45 -11.24 -6.77
C ASN A 45 -11.36 -10.18 -6.89
N PRO A 46 -11.64 -8.94 -6.48
CA PRO A 46 -10.65 -7.86 -6.57
C PRO A 46 -9.55 -7.95 -5.53
N ALA A 47 -9.66 -8.88 -4.57
CA ALA A 47 -8.62 -9.02 -3.55
C ALA A 47 -7.40 -9.72 -4.14
N PRO A 48 -6.21 -9.08 -4.10
CA PRO A 48 -4.99 -9.76 -4.54
C PRO A 48 -4.61 -10.87 -3.57
N GLY A 49 -3.92 -11.89 -4.09
CA GLY A 49 -3.41 -12.95 -3.25
C GLY A 49 -2.23 -12.49 -2.40
N ASP A 50 -1.84 -13.32 -1.43
CA ASP A 50 -0.78 -12.98 -0.48
C ASP A 50 0.54 -12.67 -1.17
N ASP A 51 0.87 -13.39 -2.25
CA ASP A 51 2.11 -13.16 -2.98
C ASP A 51 2.17 -11.74 -3.56
N LEU A 52 1.04 -11.26 -4.08
CA LEU A 52 0.97 -9.94 -4.67
C LEU A 52 1.01 -8.86 -3.60
N VAL A 53 0.33 -9.09 -2.48
CA VAL A 53 0.37 -8.17 -1.34
C VAL A 53 1.80 -8.06 -0.82
N LYS A 54 2.49 -9.18 -0.70
CA LYS A 54 3.89 -9.18 -0.26
C LYS A 54 4.78 -8.43 -1.24
N ALA A 55 4.55 -8.59 -2.54
CA ALA A 55 5.33 -7.87 -3.55
C ALA A 55 5.14 -6.36 -3.42
N VAL A 56 3.91 -5.91 -3.16
CA VAL A 56 3.63 -4.49 -2.92
C VAL A 56 4.38 -4.01 -1.68
N ARG A 57 4.30 -4.76 -0.59
CA ARG A 57 4.96 -4.39 0.65
C ARG A 57 6.47 -4.29 0.46
N ASP A 58 7.05 -5.28 -0.20
CA ASP A 58 8.51 -5.31 -0.41
C ASP A 58 8.95 -4.17 -1.33
N HIS A 59 8.10 -3.76 -2.25
CA HIS A 59 8.40 -2.63 -3.13
C HIS A 59 8.33 -1.29 -2.40
N ILE A 60 7.32 -1.12 -1.55
CA ILE A 60 7.09 0.15 -0.86
C ILE A 60 8.04 0.34 0.32
N LEU A 61 8.38 -0.73 1.01
CA LEU A 61 9.10 -0.66 2.28
C LEU A 61 10.38 0.18 2.21
N PRO A 62 11.27 0.00 1.21
CA PRO A 62 12.48 0.82 1.14
C PRO A 62 12.21 2.27 0.74
N LEU A 63 11.04 2.57 0.19
CA LEU A 63 10.67 3.91 -0.25
C LEU A 63 9.94 4.68 0.85
N ALA A 64 9.33 3.96 1.78
CA ALA A 64 8.47 4.56 2.79
C ALA A 64 9.28 5.23 3.88
N PRO A 65 8.85 6.42 4.34
CA PRO A 65 9.53 7.10 5.43
C PRO A 65 9.24 6.51 6.82
N VAL A 66 8.41 5.47 6.89
CA VAL A 66 8.09 4.83 8.16
C VAL A 66 9.01 3.64 8.41
N ALA A 67 9.22 3.30 9.69
CA ALA A 67 9.97 2.09 10.04
C ALA A 67 9.20 0.86 9.55
N GLY A 68 9.92 -0.23 9.26
CA GLY A 68 9.33 -1.43 8.69
C GLY A 68 8.08 -1.92 9.42
N GLY A 69 8.08 -1.86 10.74
CA GLY A 69 6.93 -2.28 11.53
C GLY A 69 5.75 -1.32 11.48
N GLY A 70 5.92 -0.14 10.87
CA GLY A 70 4.84 0.83 10.72
C GLY A 70 4.11 0.77 9.40
N LEU A 71 4.56 -0.08 8.48
CA LEU A 71 3.92 -0.23 7.18
C LEU A 71 3.05 -1.49 7.18
N PHE A 72 1.77 -1.31 6.88
CA PHE A 72 0.80 -2.41 6.78
C PHE A 72 0.22 -2.40 5.38
N VAL A 73 0.37 -3.49 4.65
CA VAL A 73 -0.20 -3.66 3.31
C VAL A 73 -1.16 -4.83 3.36
N PHE A 74 -2.36 -4.63 2.85
CA PHE A 74 -3.41 -5.65 2.91
C PHE A 74 -4.32 -5.58 1.70
N ALA A 75 -5.01 -6.68 1.45
CA ALA A 75 -5.89 -6.81 0.29
C ALA A 75 -7.25 -6.19 0.59
N ALA A 76 -7.81 -5.52 -0.42
CA ALA A 76 -9.22 -5.09 -0.37
C ALA A 76 -10.12 -6.34 -0.38
N THR A 77 -11.23 -6.26 0.32
CA THR A 77 -12.20 -7.37 0.38
C THR A 77 -13.54 -6.96 -0.20
#